data_23ff4af8e9370f2e72f8fb45f001d336
#
_entry.id   23ff4af8e9370f2e72f8fb45f001d336
#
_cell.length_a   1.000
_cell.length_b   1.000
_cell.length_c   1.000
_cell.angle_alpha   90.00
_cell.angle_beta   90.00
_cell.angle_gamma   90.00
#
_symmetry.space_group_name_H-M   'P 1'
#
loop_
_entity.id
_entity.type
_entity.pdbx_description
1 polymer ?
#
loop_
_entity_poly.entity_id
_entity_poly.type
_entity_poly.pdbx_seq_one_letter_code
_entity_poly.pdbx_strand_id
1 'polypeptide(L)'
;MTVRGMLLSFSDPVAGMVPTLVPFQYNPSEVSRVLRVAPGATGGSGLRVGAPPTETYTFKLELDALDALDKPVTGTLGVGPLLAALEGMLEPGGGGLAALVGAVASVLGGGGGAPPVPAPSLPLVILAWSPERIAPVRIDSYTARETGFDSALQPVQATVDLSVTVLRDRDLNADQTLANVMATAYQAVRTGLALVGVAQGVELMT
;
A
#
# COMPACT_ATOMS: atom_id res chain seq x y z
N MET A 1 -0.93 -16.59 -18.48
CA MET A 1 -0.46 -15.29 -17.95
C MET A 1 -0.57 -15.37 -16.44
N THR A 2 0.52 -15.16 -15.72
CA THR A 2 0.49 -15.11 -14.24
C THR A 2 0.02 -13.72 -13.81
N VAL A 3 -1.03 -13.64 -13.00
CA VAL A 3 -1.48 -12.37 -12.41
C VAL A 3 -0.40 -11.91 -11.42
N ARG A 4 0.04 -10.68 -11.57
CA ARG A 4 1.02 -10.07 -10.65
C ARG A 4 0.30 -9.16 -9.66
N GLY A 5 0.68 -9.25 -8.40
CA GLY A 5 0.27 -8.29 -7.40
C GLY A 5 0.89 -6.91 -7.66
N MET A 6 0.32 -5.86 -7.09
CA MET A 6 0.83 -4.49 -7.22
C MET A 6 0.41 -3.61 -6.05
N LEU A 7 1.17 -2.55 -5.84
CA LEU A 7 0.79 -1.41 -5.02
C LEU A 7 0.51 -0.20 -5.92
N LEU A 8 -0.59 0.50 -5.65
CA LEU A 8 -0.95 1.74 -6.31
C LEU A 8 -1.00 2.84 -5.25
N SER A 9 -0.36 3.96 -5.50
CA SER A 9 -0.38 5.12 -4.60
C SER A 9 -0.99 6.32 -5.29
N PHE A 10 -1.90 6.98 -4.59
CA PHE A 10 -2.56 8.21 -5.01
C PHE A 10 -2.15 9.33 -4.07
N SER A 11 -1.35 10.27 -4.56
CA SER A 11 -0.86 11.40 -3.77
C SER A 11 -1.94 12.39 -3.37
N ASP A 12 -3.02 12.49 -4.17
CA ASP A 12 -4.20 13.26 -3.85
C ASP A 12 -5.46 12.41 -4.12
N PRO A 13 -6.22 12.04 -3.08
CA PRO A 13 -7.43 11.24 -3.23
C PRO A 13 -8.57 11.97 -3.97
N VAL A 14 -8.46 13.29 -4.15
CA VAL A 14 -9.50 14.13 -4.77
C VAL A 14 -9.19 14.48 -6.22
N ALA A 15 -7.92 14.58 -6.61
CA ALA A 15 -7.52 15.23 -7.86
C ALA A 15 -7.41 14.31 -9.09
N GLY A 16 -7.75 13.03 -9.02
CA GLY A 16 -7.75 12.14 -10.20
C GLY A 16 -6.37 11.99 -10.88
N MET A 17 -5.28 12.19 -10.16
CA MET A 17 -3.93 12.10 -10.69
C MET A 17 -3.54 10.67 -11.01
N VAL A 18 -2.65 10.50 -11.98
CA VAL A 18 -2.10 9.21 -12.37
C VAL A 18 -1.43 8.56 -11.14
N PRO A 19 -1.86 7.36 -10.72
CA PRO A 19 -1.28 6.72 -9.56
C PRO A 19 0.16 6.30 -9.84
N THR A 20 1.01 6.36 -8.80
CA THR A 20 2.28 5.67 -8.82
C THR A 20 2.00 4.17 -8.71
N LEU A 21 2.50 3.40 -9.68
CA LEU A 21 2.28 1.96 -9.78
C LEU A 21 3.58 1.23 -9.51
N VAL A 22 3.57 0.34 -8.53
CA VAL A 22 4.68 -0.59 -8.26
C VAL A 22 4.16 -2.02 -8.43
N PRO A 23 4.33 -2.62 -9.62
CA PRO A 23 4.01 -4.02 -9.83
C PRO A 23 5.03 -4.90 -9.11
N PHE A 24 4.60 -6.03 -8.57
CA PHE A 24 5.51 -7.02 -8.02
C PHE A 24 6.27 -7.70 -9.16
N GLN A 25 7.59 -7.64 -9.14
CA GLN A 25 8.41 -8.32 -10.12
C GLN A 25 8.22 -9.82 -10.01
N TYR A 26 8.26 -10.32 -8.79
CA TYR A 26 7.87 -11.67 -8.40
C TYR A 26 6.75 -11.58 -7.37
N ASN A 27 5.73 -12.42 -7.52
CA ASN A 27 4.72 -12.52 -6.48
C ASN A 27 5.37 -13.16 -5.25
N PRO A 28 5.19 -12.58 -4.06
CA PRO A 28 5.67 -13.17 -2.83
C PRO A 28 5.23 -14.64 -2.69
N SER A 29 6.16 -15.49 -2.28
CA SER A 29 5.90 -16.92 -2.03
C SER A 29 5.07 -17.13 -0.76
N GLU A 30 5.12 -16.15 0.16
CA GLU A 30 4.43 -16.20 1.44
C GLU A 30 3.81 -14.84 1.78
N VAL A 31 2.60 -14.88 2.33
CA VAL A 31 1.89 -13.72 2.88
C VAL A 31 1.36 -14.09 4.25
N SER A 32 1.87 -13.43 5.27
CA SER A 32 1.30 -13.54 6.61
C SER A 32 0.11 -12.58 6.75
N ARG A 33 -0.98 -13.06 7.32
CA ARG A 33 -2.18 -12.26 7.60
C ARG A 33 -2.56 -12.39 9.06
N VAL A 34 -2.59 -11.27 9.76
CA VAL A 34 -2.93 -11.22 11.17
C VAL A 34 -4.21 -10.41 11.35
N LEU A 35 -5.19 -10.97 12.07
CA LEU A 35 -6.37 -10.25 12.54
C LEU A 35 -6.27 -10.06 14.04
N ARG A 36 -6.28 -8.81 14.48
CA ARG A 36 -6.27 -8.45 15.91
C ARG A 36 -7.63 -7.89 16.30
N VAL A 37 -8.27 -8.57 17.23
CA VAL A 37 -9.55 -8.13 17.82
C VAL A 37 -9.26 -7.15 18.96
N ALA A 38 -9.87 -5.97 18.91
CA ALA A 38 -9.78 -5.02 20.01
C ALA A 38 -10.54 -5.57 21.23
N PRO A 39 -9.94 -5.52 22.44
CA PRO A 39 -10.65 -5.90 23.66
C PRO A 39 -11.88 -5.00 23.85
N GLY A 40 -12.97 -5.58 24.36
CA GLY A 40 -14.17 -4.84 24.72
C GLY A 40 -13.91 -3.89 25.90
N ALA A 41 -14.81 -2.94 26.10
CA ALA A 41 -14.76 -2.04 27.24
C ALA A 41 -14.84 -2.85 28.55
N THR A 42 -14.07 -2.44 29.54
CA THR A 42 -14.01 -3.05 30.87
C THR A 42 -15.42 -3.08 31.51
N GLY A 43 -15.90 -4.26 31.90
CA GLY A 43 -17.23 -4.44 32.54
C GLY A 43 -18.34 -4.98 31.61
N GLY A 44 -18.00 -5.34 30.36
CA GLY A 44 -18.93 -5.99 29.42
C GLY A 44 -18.86 -7.51 29.41
N SER A 45 -19.83 -8.16 28.75
CA SER A 45 -19.76 -9.59 28.40
C SER A 45 -18.47 -9.88 27.61
N GLY A 46 -17.79 -11.00 27.88
CA GLY A 46 -16.55 -11.41 27.21
C GLY A 46 -16.67 -11.54 25.67
N LEU A 47 -17.88 -11.50 25.13
CA LEU A 47 -18.15 -11.49 23.69
C LEU A 47 -18.32 -10.08 23.09
N ARG A 48 -18.28 -9.03 23.89
CA ARG A 48 -18.34 -7.64 23.39
C ARG A 48 -16.98 -7.21 22.91
N VAL A 49 -16.89 -6.72 21.67
CA VAL A 49 -15.70 -6.14 21.08
C VAL A 49 -15.89 -4.63 20.93
N GLY A 50 -14.82 -3.87 21.19
CA GLY A 50 -14.88 -2.40 21.11
C GLY A 50 -14.88 -1.89 19.66
N ALA A 51 -14.33 -2.66 18.74
CA ALA A 51 -14.20 -2.30 17.34
C ALA A 51 -14.01 -3.56 16.45
N PRO A 52 -14.29 -3.47 15.15
CA PRO A 52 -13.93 -4.52 14.20
C PRO A 52 -12.43 -4.85 14.25
N PRO A 53 -12.02 -6.09 13.96
CA PRO A 53 -10.63 -6.48 14.02
C PRO A 53 -9.77 -5.67 13.04
N THR A 54 -8.57 -5.30 13.46
CA THR A 54 -7.54 -4.76 12.59
C THR A 54 -6.89 -5.88 11.81
N GLU A 55 -6.72 -5.70 10.52
CA GLU A 55 -6.14 -6.67 9.59
C GLU A 55 -4.82 -6.16 9.07
N THR A 56 -3.76 -6.93 9.28
CA THR A 56 -2.40 -6.61 8.84
C THR A 56 -1.89 -7.72 7.93
N TYR A 57 -1.28 -7.34 6.80
CA TYR A 57 -0.54 -8.22 5.92
C TYR A 57 0.95 -7.94 6.04
N THR A 58 1.75 -9.00 6.07
CA THR A 58 3.21 -8.92 6.01
C THR A 58 3.69 -9.82 4.88
N PHE A 59 4.51 -9.29 4.00
CA PHE A 59 5.07 -10.01 2.86
C PHE A 59 6.40 -9.41 2.42
N LYS A 60 7.14 -10.18 1.62
CA LYS A 60 8.45 -9.82 1.12
C LYS A 60 8.39 -9.65 -0.40
N LEU A 61 8.90 -8.53 -0.89
CA LEU A 61 9.10 -8.28 -2.32
C LEU A 61 10.56 -8.54 -2.68
N GLU A 62 10.77 -9.21 -3.78
CA GLU A 62 12.09 -9.40 -4.39
C GLU A 62 12.16 -8.55 -5.66
N LEU A 63 13.23 -7.77 -5.78
CA LEU A 63 13.53 -6.90 -6.89
C LEU A 63 14.88 -7.31 -7.48
N ASP A 64 14.92 -7.58 -8.78
CA ASP A 64 16.13 -7.97 -9.49
C ASP A 64 16.22 -7.23 -10.84
N ALA A 65 17.19 -6.35 -10.97
CA ALA A 65 17.41 -5.60 -12.21
C ALA A 65 17.97 -6.49 -13.31
N LEU A 66 18.62 -7.63 -12.97
CA LEU A 66 19.23 -8.52 -13.97
C LEU A 66 18.19 -9.15 -14.88
N ASP A 67 16.98 -9.41 -14.36
CA ASP A 67 15.86 -9.94 -15.14
C ASP A 67 15.18 -8.91 -16.06
N ALA A 68 15.62 -7.67 -16.03
CA ALA A 68 15.04 -6.57 -16.78
C ALA A 68 16.10 -5.66 -17.41
N LEU A 69 17.30 -6.18 -17.70
CA LEU A 69 18.41 -5.45 -18.33
C LEU A 69 18.09 -4.97 -19.75
N ASP A 70 17.13 -5.60 -20.42
CA ASP A 70 16.60 -5.20 -21.71
C ASP A 70 15.75 -3.92 -21.65
N LYS A 71 15.34 -3.51 -20.43
CA LYS A 71 14.52 -2.31 -20.23
C LYS A 71 15.42 -1.10 -19.94
N PRO A 72 15.23 0.02 -20.66
CA PRO A 72 16.18 1.14 -20.62
C PRO A 72 16.34 1.76 -19.23
N VAL A 73 15.27 1.87 -18.44
CA VAL A 73 15.33 2.46 -17.09
C VAL A 73 16.00 1.52 -16.10
N THR A 74 15.56 0.27 -16.05
CA THR A 74 16.07 -0.74 -15.10
C THR A 74 17.52 -1.09 -15.41
N GLY A 75 17.89 -1.21 -16.70
CA GLY A 75 19.27 -1.48 -17.12
C GLY A 75 20.26 -0.37 -16.81
N THR A 76 19.79 0.87 -16.56
CA THR A 76 20.67 2.01 -16.25
C THR A 76 20.68 2.36 -14.77
N LEU A 77 19.55 2.25 -14.08
CA LEU A 77 19.36 2.73 -12.70
C LEU A 77 19.14 1.61 -11.67
N GLY A 78 19.24 0.37 -12.12
CA GLY A 78 19.02 -0.79 -11.25
C GLY A 78 17.60 -0.83 -10.67
N VAL A 79 17.48 -1.24 -9.41
CA VAL A 79 16.21 -1.30 -8.67
C VAL A 79 15.90 -0.01 -7.91
N GLY A 80 16.81 0.97 -7.90
CA GLY A 80 16.68 2.23 -7.17
C GLY A 80 15.36 2.97 -7.43
N PRO A 81 14.89 3.15 -8.68
CA PRO A 81 13.61 3.81 -8.95
C PRO A 81 12.39 3.12 -8.32
N LEU A 82 12.39 1.78 -8.24
CA LEU A 82 11.31 1.03 -7.60
C LEU A 82 11.34 1.17 -6.07
N LEU A 83 12.54 1.20 -5.47
CA LEU A 83 12.70 1.48 -4.04
C LEU A 83 12.22 2.89 -3.72
N ALA A 84 12.65 3.90 -4.47
CA ALA A 84 12.20 5.28 -4.30
C ALA A 84 10.67 5.44 -4.46
N ALA A 85 10.05 4.69 -5.40
CA ALA A 85 8.60 4.70 -5.56
C ALA A 85 7.87 4.09 -4.35
N LEU A 86 8.41 3.02 -3.75
CA LEU A 86 7.87 2.43 -2.51
C LEU A 86 8.06 3.37 -1.31
N GLU A 87 9.21 4.00 -1.18
CA GLU A 87 9.50 4.98 -0.12
C GLU A 87 8.59 6.19 -0.22
N GLY A 88 8.32 6.69 -1.42
CA GLY A 88 7.37 7.77 -1.66
C GLY A 88 5.94 7.48 -1.22
N MET A 89 5.57 6.19 -1.04
CA MET A 89 4.27 5.80 -0.48
C MET A 89 4.19 5.99 1.04
N LEU A 90 5.33 6.17 1.72
CA LEU A 90 5.39 6.43 3.17
C LEU A 90 5.52 7.92 3.47
N GLU A 91 5.84 8.75 2.48
CA GLU A 91 6.07 10.17 2.70
C GLU A 91 4.76 10.97 2.63
N PRO A 92 4.51 11.85 3.61
CA PRO A 92 3.38 12.77 3.56
C PRO A 92 3.43 13.66 2.32
N GLY A 93 2.32 13.81 1.63
CA GLY A 93 2.24 14.63 0.41
C GLY A 93 2.65 13.92 -0.87
N GLY A 94 2.82 12.58 -0.85
CA GLY A 94 3.06 11.78 -2.05
C GLY A 94 4.46 11.88 -2.64
N GLY A 95 5.48 12.14 -1.80
CA GLY A 95 6.91 12.10 -2.16
C GLY A 95 7.37 13.18 -3.16
N GLY A 96 8.53 13.67 -2.91
CA GLY A 96 9.47 14.45 -3.73
C GLY A 96 8.96 15.41 -4.80
N LEU A 97 8.25 14.96 -5.82
CA LEU A 97 7.97 15.82 -6.98
C LEU A 97 6.92 16.90 -6.67
N ALA A 98 5.85 16.57 -5.94
CA ALA A 98 4.84 17.55 -5.54
C ALA A 98 5.40 18.55 -4.54
N ALA A 99 6.23 18.09 -3.60
CA ALA A 99 6.94 18.94 -2.65
C ALA A 99 7.98 19.83 -3.36
N LEU A 100 8.71 19.32 -4.35
CA LEU A 100 9.65 20.10 -5.17
C LEU A 100 8.93 21.15 -6.00
N VAL A 101 7.83 20.82 -6.65
CA VAL A 101 7.02 21.78 -7.42
C VAL A 101 6.46 22.85 -6.49
N GLY A 102 5.97 22.48 -5.32
CA GLY A 102 5.50 23.43 -4.30
C GLY A 102 6.60 24.34 -3.77
N ALA A 103 7.79 23.80 -3.50
CA ALA A 103 8.95 24.59 -3.07
C ALA A 103 9.43 25.56 -4.15
N VAL A 104 9.51 25.12 -5.41
CA VAL A 104 9.88 25.99 -6.53
C VAL A 104 8.83 27.08 -6.74
N ALA A 105 7.53 26.74 -6.68
CA ALA A 105 6.46 27.73 -6.79
C ALA A 105 6.49 28.76 -5.65
N SER A 106 6.82 28.36 -4.42
CA SER A 106 6.95 29.27 -3.27
C SER A 106 8.16 30.20 -3.37
N VAL A 107 9.25 29.76 -4.01
CA VAL A 107 10.44 30.58 -4.23
C VAL A 107 10.24 31.55 -5.40
N LEU A 108 9.50 31.17 -6.43
CA LEU A 108 9.27 32.01 -7.63
C LEU A 108 8.04 32.92 -7.50
N GLY A 109 7.09 32.59 -6.61
CA GLY A 109 5.87 33.35 -6.35
C GLY A 109 6.05 34.29 -5.16
N GLY A 110 6.60 35.49 -5.41
CA GLY A 110 6.77 36.51 -4.39
C GLY A 110 5.46 36.93 -3.72
N GLY A 111 5.38 36.80 -2.39
CA GLY A 111 4.64 37.70 -1.51
C GLY A 111 3.10 37.66 -1.59
N GLY A 112 2.47 36.57 -1.26
CA GLY A 112 1.10 36.53 -0.80
C GLY A 112 1.01 35.53 0.35
N GLY A 113 0.30 35.89 1.44
CA GLY A 113 0.24 35.06 2.65
C GLY A 113 0.01 33.61 2.32
N ALA A 114 0.89 32.73 2.85
CA ALA A 114 0.83 31.30 2.59
C ALA A 114 -0.58 30.79 2.98
N PRO A 115 -1.30 30.14 2.05
CA PRO A 115 -2.54 29.49 2.42
C PRO A 115 -2.22 28.48 3.55
N PRO A 116 -3.19 28.24 4.47
CA PRO A 116 -2.96 27.26 5.53
C PRO A 116 -2.55 25.94 4.86
N VAL A 117 -1.32 25.52 5.15
CA VAL A 117 -0.82 24.23 4.65
C VAL A 117 -1.66 23.16 5.33
N PRO A 118 -2.45 22.37 4.63
CA PRO A 118 -3.18 21.26 5.23
C PRO A 118 -2.20 20.34 5.97
N ALA A 119 -2.65 19.76 7.06
CA ALA A 119 -1.82 18.78 7.78
C ALA A 119 -1.36 17.70 6.77
N PRO A 120 -0.06 17.41 6.71
CA PRO A 120 0.46 16.47 5.73
C PRO A 120 -0.19 15.09 5.92
N SER A 121 -0.88 14.61 4.90
CA SER A 121 -1.52 13.29 4.89
C SER A 121 -0.66 12.31 4.09
N LEU A 122 -0.65 11.05 4.52
CA LEU A 122 -0.05 9.98 3.74
C LEU A 122 -0.86 9.76 2.44
N PRO A 123 -0.21 9.35 1.35
CA PRO A 123 -0.91 8.98 0.13
C PRO A 123 -1.83 7.77 0.38
N LEU A 124 -2.93 7.71 -0.35
CA LEU A 124 -3.78 6.54 -0.35
C LEU A 124 -3.06 5.41 -1.11
N VAL A 125 -2.77 4.32 -0.43
CA VAL A 125 -2.18 3.14 -1.05
C VAL A 125 -3.25 2.05 -1.19
N ILE A 126 -3.31 1.42 -2.37
CA ILE A 126 -4.16 0.27 -2.65
C ILE A 126 -3.27 -0.95 -2.90
N LEU A 127 -3.47 -1.99 -2.12
CA LEU A 127 -2.88 -3.30 -2.36
C LEU A 127 -3.83 -4.09 -3.28
N ALA A 128 -3.38 -4.41 -4.48
CA ALA A 128 -4.04 -5.31 -5.41
C ALA A 128 -3.25 -6.63 -5.47
N TRP A 129 -3.72 -7.64 -4.74
CA TRP A 129 -3.07 -8.95 -4.67
C TRP A 129 -3.73 -9.98 -5.61
N SER A 130 -5.04 -10.04 -5.55
CA SER A 130 -5.90 -10.88 -6.39
C SER A 130 -7.22 -10.15 -6.58
N PRO A 131 -8.10 -10.60 -7.50
CA PRO A 131 -9.43 -10.00 -7.66
C PRO A 131 -10.25 -9.92 -6.36
N GLU A 132 -10.02 -10.88 -5.44
CA GLU A 132 -10.70 -10.92 -4.14
C GLU A 132 -9.96 -10.16 -3.03
N ARG A 133 -8.75 -9.66 -3.31
CA ARG A 133 -7.89 -8.95 -2.36
C ARG A 133 -7.39 -7.64 -2.94
N ILE A 134 -8.32 -6.72 -3.15
CA ILE A 134 -8.05 -5.34 -3.51
C ILE A 134 -8.52 -4.48 -2.35
N ALA A 135 -7.59 -3.91 -1.59
CA ALA A 135 -7.90 -3.21 -0.36
C ALA A 135 -7.10 -1.91 -0.23
N PRO A 136 -7.71 -0.84 0.30
CA PRO A 136 -6.96 0.33 0.73
C PRO A 136 -6.13 -0.04 1.96
N VAL A 137 -4.86 0.31 1.94
CA VAL A 137 -3.91 -0.04 2.99
C VAL A 137 -3.07 1.16 3.40
N ARG A 138 -2.54 1.11 4.61
CA ARG A 138 -1.46 1.97 5.07
C ARG A 138 -0.23 1.10 5.27
N ILE A 139 0.92 1.56 4.79
CA ILE A 139 2.19 0.91 5.07
C ILE A 139 2.61 1.28 6.48
N ASP A 140 2.78 0.28 7.35
CA ASP A 140 3.18 0.48 8.75
C ASP A 140 4.68 0.34 8.94
N SER A 141 5.32 -0.54 8.14
CA SER A 141 6.77 -0.68 8.14
C SER A 141 7.29 -1.07 6.76
N TYR A 142 8.47 -0.59 6.47
CA TYR A 142 9.25 -0.83 5.27
C TYR A 142 10.70 -1.09 5.66
N THR A 143 11.28 -2.18 5.17
CA THR A 143 12.69 -2.47 5.35
C THR A 143 13.25 -2.97 4.04
N ALA A 144 14.14 -2.21 3.42
CA ALA A 144 14.86 -2.61 2.23
C ALA A 144 16.24 -3.15 2.60
N ARG A 145 16.63 -4.25 1.98
CA ARG A 145 18.00 -4.78 1.97
C ARG A 145 18.47 -4.82 0.54
N GLU A 146 19.40 -3.95 0.23
CA GLU A 146 20.03 -3.85 -1.08
C GLU A 146 21.22 -4.81 -1.15
N THR A 147 21.28 -5.58 -2.22
CA THR A 147 22.35 -6.55 -2.46
C THR A 147 22.77 -6.51 -3.91
N GLY A 148 24.07 -6.78 -4.17
CA GLY A 148 24.62 -6.65 -5.51
C GLY A 148 24.60 -5.19 -5.97
N PHE A 149 25.76 -4.68 -6.34
CA PHE A 149 25.90 -3.31 -6.81
C PHE A 149 26.67 -3.32 -8.14
N ASP A 150 26.31 -2.43 -9.03
CA ASP A 150 27.07 -2.21 -10.26
C ASP A 150 28.35 -1.38 -10.02
N SER A 151 29.09 -1.08 -11.08
CA SER A 151 30.31 -0.28 -11.00
C SER A 151 30.08 1.18 -10.57
N ALA A 152 28.85 1.67 -10.63
CA ALA A 152 28.42 2.99 -10.17
C ALA A 152 27.80 2.94 -8.77
N LEU A 153 27.87 1.82 -8.07
CA LEU A 153 27.25 1.54 -6.77
C LEU A 153 25.72 1.66 -6.80
N GLN A 154 25.09 1.44 -7.96
CA GLN A 154 23.64 1.33 -8.05
C GLN A 154 23.20 -0.06 -7.62
N PRO A 155 22.17 -0.20 -6.79
CA PRO A 155 21.70 -1.51 -6.36
C PRO A 155 21.04 -2.25 -7.52
N VAL A 156 21.51 -3.46 -7.81
CA VAL A 156 20.94 -4.33 -8.85
C VAL A 156 19.96 -5.35 -8.30
N GLN A 157 20.03 -5.64 -7.00
CA GLN A 157 19.09 -6.52 -6.32
C GLN A 157 18.68 -5.91 -4.98
N ALA A 158 17.41 -6.09 -4.62
CA ALA A 158 16.92 -5.72 -3.30
C ALA A 158 15.80 -6.65 -2.83
N THR A 159 15.71 -6.80 -1.52
CA THR A 159 14.60 -7.45 -0.84
C THR A 159 13.92 -6.44 0.05
N VAL A 160 12.60 -6.31 -0.08
CA VAL A 160 11.80 -5.37 0.70
C VAL A 160 10.80 -6.12 1.58
N ASP A 161 10.96 -6.02 2.89
CA ASP A 161 9.99 -6.51 3.87
C ASP A 161 8.95 -5.41 4.12
N LEU A 162 7.67 -5.71 3.86
CA LEU A 162 6.54 -4.79 4.02
C LEU A 162 5.54 -5.31 5.04
N SER A 163 5.06 -4.42 5.90
CA SER A 163 3.88 -4.63 6.73
C SER A 163 2.84 -3.56 6.41
N VAL A 164 1.62 -3.98 6.10
CA VAL A 164 0.54 -3.07 5.71
C VAL A 164 -0.72 -3.37 6.51
N THR A 165 -1.40 -2.34 6.99
CA THR A 165 -2.71 -2.44 7.66
C THR A 165 -3.81 -2.05 6.69
N VAL A 166 -4.84 -2.91 6.60
CA VAL A 166 -6.04 -2.64 5.80
C VAL A 166 -6.85 -1.54 6.46
N LEU A 167 -7.14 -0.49 5.70
CA LEU A 167 -7.97 0.62 6.14
C LEU A 167 -9.46 0.26 6.03
N ARG A 168 -10.24 0.70 7.00
CA ARG A 168 -11.69 0.54 7.05
C ARG A 168 -12.35 1.92 7.07
N ASP A 169 -13.65 1.97 6.86
CA ASP A 169 -14.44 3.21 6.84
C ASP A 169 -14.16 4.12 8.03
N ARG A 170 -13.93 3.55 9.22
CA ARG A 170 -13.60 4.31 10.45
C ARG A 170 -12.22 4.97 10.44
N ASP A 171 -11.32 4.47 9.60
CA ASP A 171 -9.92 4.91 9.50
C ASP A 171 -9.77 5.98 8.40
N LEU A 172 -10.85 6.25 7.67
CA LEU A 172 -10.94 7.11 6.51
C LEU A 172 -11.84 8.30 6.78
N ASN A 173 -11.52 9.44 6.17
CA ASN A 173 -12.38 10.61 6.20
C ASN A 173 -13.48 10.52 5.14
N ALA A 174 -14.57 11.25 5.33
CA ALA A 174 -15.71 11.25 4.41
C ALA A 174 -15.38 11.79 3.01
N ASP A 175 -14.38 12.64 2.89
CA ASP A 175 -13.87 13.21 1.64
C ASP A 175 -13.03 12.22 0.82
N GLN A 176 -12.51 11.17 1.45
CA GLN A 176 -11.72 10.10 0.81
C GLN A 176 -12.63 9.08 0.12
N THR A 177 -13.44 9.54 -0.82
CA THR A 177 -14.50 8.74 -1.48
C THR A 177 -13.98 7.45 -2.10
N LEU A 178 -12.84 7.49 -2.82
CA LEU A 178 -12.25 6.30 -3.44
C LEU A 178 -11.87 5.26 -2.39
N ALA A 179 -11.21 5.67 -1.33
CA ALA A 179 -10.79 4.79 -0.25
C ALA A 179 -11.98 4.14 0.45
N ASN A 180 -13.03 4.91 0.73
CA ASN A 180 -14.27 4.43 1.35
C ASN A 180 -14.97 3.38 0.47
N VAL A 181 -15.10 3.64 -0.83
CA VAL A 181 -15.69 2.67 -1.79
C VAL A 181 -14.87 1.38 -1.83
N MET A 182 -13.54 1.49 -1.87
CA MET A 182 -12.65 0.32 -1.90
C MET A 182 -12.72 -0.47 -0.59
N ALA A 183 -12.76 0.19 0.56
CA ALA A 183 -12.91 -0.45 1.87
C ALA A 183 -14.23 -1.22 1.97
N THR A 184 -15.33 -0.61 1.55
CA THR A 184 -16.66 -1.24 1.53
C THR A 184 -16.70 -2.44 0.57
N ALA A 185 -16.16 -2.28 -0.64
CA ALA A 185 -16.09 -3.37 -1.62
C ALA A 185 -15.27 -4.57 -1.09
N TYR A 186 -14.12 -4.30 -0.49
CA TYR A 186 -13.29 -5.34 0.11
C TYR A 186 -14.03 -6.12 1.22
N GLN A 187 -14.77 -5.42 2.10
CA GLN A 187 -15.56 -6.09 3.14
C GLN A 187 -16.71 -6.91 2.54
N ALA A 188 -17.37 -6.43 1.50
CA ALA A 188 -18.44 -7.17 0.81
C ALA A 188 -17.92 -8.47 0.19
N VAL A 189 -16.77 -8.44 -0.51
CA VAL A 189 -16.12 -9.63 -1.07
C VAL A 189 -15.77 -10.63 0.03
N ARG A 190 -15.22 -10.19 1.15
CA ARG A 190 -14.90 -11.06 2.29
C ARG A 190 -16.12 -11.71 2.90
N THR A 191 -17.22 -10.98 3.01
CA THR A 191 -18.50 -11.53 3.50
C THR A 191 -19.02 -12.59 2.55
N GLY A 192 -18.96 -12.34 1.24
CA GLY A 192 -19.31 -13.32 0.21
C GLY A 192 -18.48 -14.61 0.31
N LEU A 193 -17.16 -14.47 0.44
CA LEU A 193 -16.26 -15.63 0.61
C LEU A 193 -16.54 -16.41 1.91
N ALA A 194 -16.92 -15.73 2.99
CA ALA A 194 -17.30 -16.41 4.23
C ALA A 194 -18.56 -17.28 4.06
N LEU A 195 -19.55 -16.83 3.26
CA LEU A 195 -20.73 -17.63 2.93
C LEU A 195 -20.36 -18.88 2.12
N VAL A 196 -19.46 -18.74 1.13
CA VAL A 196 -18.94 -19.90 0.38
C VAL A 196 -18.19 -20.85 1.30
N GLY A 197 -17.40 -20.35 2.25
CA GLY A 197 -16.70 -21.16 3.24
C GLY A 197 -17.62 -22.00 4.12
N VAL A 198 -18.81 -21.49 4.44
CA VAL A 198 -19.84 -22.27 5.16
C VAL A 198 -20.30 -23.46 4.30
N ALA A 199 -20.56 -23.24 3.01
CA ALA A 199 -20.95 -24.32 2.10
C ALA A 199 -19.84 -25.39 1.97
N GLN A 200 -18.59 -24.97 1.82
CA GLN A 200 -17.43 -25.87 1.80
C GLN A 200 -17.31 -26.69 3.10
N GLY A 201 -17.58 -26.06 4.26
CA GLY A 201 -17.56 -26.75 5.55
C GLY A 201 -18.61 -27.89 5.62
N VAL A 202 -19.76 -27.69 5.00
CA VAL A 202 -20.79 -28.76 4.91
C VAL A 202 -20.34 -29.91 4.00
N GLU A 203 -19.72 -29.62 2.86
CA GLU A 203 -19.18 -30.64 1.95
C GLU A 203 -18.10 -31.52 2.60
N LEU A 204 -17.28 -30.94 3.48
CA LEU A 204 -16.23 -31.67 4.19
C LEU A 204 -16.77 -32.59 5.30
N MET A 205 -18.05 -32.46 5.68
CA MET A 205 -18.73 -33.30 6.70
C MET A 205 -19.55 -34.46 6.11
N THR A 206 -19.70 -34.49 4.78
CA THR A 206 -20.40 -35.53 4.05
C THR A 206 -19.44 -36.47 3.33
#